data_67e9474334aa902cbfc86996b42eecf3
#
_entry.id   67e9474334aa902cbfc86996b42eecf3
#
_cell.length_a   1.000
_cell.length_b   1.000
_cell.length_c   1.000
_cell.angle_alpha   90.00
_cell.angle_beta   90.00
_cell.angle_gamma   90.00
#
_symmetry.space_group_name_H-M   'P 1'
#
loop_
_entity.id
_entity.type
_entity.pdbx_description
1 polymer ?
#
loop_
_entity_poly.entity_id
_entity_poly.type
_entity_poly.pdbx_seq_one_letter_code
_entity_poly.pdbx_strand_id
1 'polypeptide(L)'
;MADLRRIAALAAALALVGCGSAQTTPTPTPPAPVASTPASASASASPAPATPSFPAAERLSGTPFAVQDLGRFDEPWALAFLPGTSDVLITLRGGTLVLRTADGRRVEVDGVPDVVHAGQGGLGDVIVSPGFANDRTIYLSWAAAGGDGAGAEVARARLVTEGGGARLDGLTTIWRQQPKTSGSGHFGHRMAFSPDGGHLFITSSDRQKMQPAQDLGNTLGTIVRLDPDGGPAAGNPFADRGGAAAEIWSYGHRNPLGIAFDADGNLWSSEMGPQGGDELNLVREGRNYGWPRVSNGSHYGGGGIPDHSSGDGFEAPKVWWNPSVSPGGLMIYSGSMFSQWQGDAFIPTLSGQALIRVDLDGTDARKGDEWDLRDRVRAVVQAPDGALWLLTDGSGGRLLRLTPAAG
;
A
#
# COMPACT_ATOMS: atom_id res chain seq x y z
N MET A 1 -58.34 6.19 26.46
CA MET A 1 -59.26 5.11 26.05
C MET A 1 -58.37 4.08 25.38
N ALA A 2 -57.98 3.11 26.09
CA ALA A 2 -58.39 1.69 26.12
C ALA A 2 -57.93 0.97 24.85
N ASP A 3 -57.28 -0.16 24.76
CA ASP A 3 -57.04 -1.18 25.79
C ASP A 3 -56.00 -2.20 25.32
N LEU A 4 -55.30 -2.75 26.26
CA LEU A 4 -54.47 -3.93 26.26
C LEU A 4 -55.08 -5.17 25.55
N ARG A 5 -54.25 -6.08 25.04
CA ARG A 5 -54.21 -7.47 25.54
C ARG A 5 -53.03 -8.30 25.05
N ARG A 6 -52.34 -8.86 26.02
CA ARG A 6 -51.38 -9.98 26.02
C ARG A 6 -52.03 -11.28 25.63
N ILE A 7 -51.30 -12.25 25.05
CA ILE A 7 -51.45 -13.69 25.39
C ILE A 7 -50.08 -14.38 25.22
N ALA A 8 -49.70 -15.06 26.29
CA ALA A 8 -48.62 -16.05 26.39
C ALA A 8 -49.26 -17.46 26.45
N ALA A 9 -48.55 -18.47 25.99
CA ALA A 9 -48.73 -19.90 26.34
C ALA A 9 -47.49 -20.67 25.83
N LEU A 10 -46.68 -21.19 26.58
CA LEU A 10 -46.57 -22.28 27.57
C LEU A 10 -46.40 -23.67 26.89
N ALA A 11 -45.36 -24.33 27.33
CA ALA A 11 -44.79 -25.63 26.98
C ALA A 11 -45.68 -26.83 27.37
N ALA A 12 -45.39 -28.00 26.76
CA ALA A 12 -45.53 -29.30 27.43
C ALA A 12 -44.65 -30.36 26.76
N ALA A 13 -43.81 -30.96 27.57
CA ALA A 13 -43.07 -32.19 27.32
C ALA A 13 -43.97 -33.40 27.61
N LEU A 14 -43.81 -34.47 26.82
CA LEU A 14 -44.30 -35.79 27.21
C LEU A 14 -43.24 -36.85 26.85
N ALA A 15 -42.77 -37.51 27.89
CA ALA A 15 -41.96 -38.72 27.82
C ALA A 15 -42.89 -39.94 27.75
N LEU A 16 -42.55 -40.92 26.94
CA LEU A 16 -43.13 -42.26 26.95
C LEU A 16 -42.04 -43.32 26.95
N VAL A 17 -41.99 -44.08 28.01
CA VAL A 17 -41.21 -45.30 28.23
C VAL A 17 -41.94 -46.47 27.56
N GLY A 18 -41.24 -47.29 26.78
CA GLY A 18 -41.72 -48.54 26.25
C GLY A 18 -40.64 -49.60 26.28
N CYS A 19 -40.81 -50.57 27.21
CA CYS A 19 -40.04 -51.81 27.29
C CYS A 19 -40.41 -52.77 26.15
N GLY A 20 -39.43 -53.42 25.51
CA GLY A 20 -39.65 -54.48 24.51
C GLY A 20 -38.39 -55.33 24.26
N SER A 21 -38.37 -56.41 24.95
CA SER A 21 -37.79 -57.78 24.71
C SER A 21 -36.59 -57.95 23.73
N ALA A 22 -35.55 -58.51 24.30
CA ALA A 22 -34.36 -59.01 23.62
C ALA A 22 -34.67 -60.22 22.71
N GLN A 23 -34.23 -60.17 21.47
CA GLN A 23 -34.02 -61.35 20.62
C GLN A 23 -32.53 -61.38 20.22
N THR A 24 -31.87 -62.49 20.57
CA THR A 24 -30.51 -62.85 20.23
C THR A 24 -30.47 -63.37 18.80
N THR A 25 -29.72 -62.73 17.95
CA THR A 25 -29.32 -63.24 16.64
C THR A 25 -27.79 -63.52 16.62
N PRO A 26 -27.35 -64.57 15.96
CA PRO A 26 -25.96 -65.05 16.04
C PRO A 26 -25.02 -64.13 15.25
N THR A 27 -23.86 -63.88 15.83
CA THR A 27 -22.76 -63.10 15.27
C THR A 27 -22.14 -63.80 14.07
N PRO A 28 -21.98 -63.16 12.91
CA PRO A 28 -21.14 -63.72 11.82
C PRO A 28 -19.66 -63.47 12.13
N THR A 29 -18.87 -64.52 11.90
CA THR A 29 -17.42 -64.55 11.98
C THR A 29 -16.80 -63.56 10.98
N PRO A 30 -15.80 -62.72 11.34
CA PRO A 30 -15.14 -61.82 10.41
C PRO A 30 -14.24 -62.60 9.44
N PRO A 31 -14.21 -62.20 8.14
CA PRO A 31 -13.26 -62.73 7.20
C PRO A 31 -11.82 -62.25 7.50
N ALA A 32 -10.87 -63.09 7.20
CA ALA A 32 -9.42 -62.85 7.40
C ALA A 32 -8.93 -61.60 6.66
N PRO A 33 -7.93 -60.89 7.21
CA PRO A 33 -7.40 -59.67 6.56
C PRO A 33 -6.67 -60.01 5.27
N VAL A 34 -7.14 -59.45 4.17
CA VAL A 34 -6.41 -59.41 2.90
C VAL A 34 -5.27 -58.44 3.05
N ALA A 35 -4.05 -58.87 2.87
CA ALA A 35 -2.85 -58.04 2.88
C ALA A 35 -2.90 -57.07 1.71
N SER A 36 -3.16 -55.77 2.03
CA SER A 36 -3.04 -54.69 1.09
C SER A 36 -1.56 -54.32 0.95
N THR A 37 -0.98 -54.54 -0.19
CA THR A 37 0.33 -54.00 -0.58
C THR A 37 0.24 -52.46 -0.54
N PRO A 38 1.16 -51.74 0.14
CA PRO A 38 1.15 -50.28 0.08
C PRO A 38 1.58 -49.82 -1.34
N ALA A 39 0.66 -49.17 -2.05
CA ALA A 39 1.02 -48.42 -3.23
C ALA A 39 1.92 -47.24 -2.79
N SER A 40 3.18 -47.29 -3.17
CA SER A 40 4.10 -46.15 -3.04
C SER A 40 3.56 -45.00 -3.88
N ALA A 41 2.84 -44.09 -3.26
CA ALA A 41 2.57 -42.78 -3.83
C ALA A 41 3.91 -42.03 -3.87
N SER A 42 4.52 -41.95 -5.04
CA SER A 42 5.59 -40.97 -5.29
C SER A 42 5.00 -39.59 -5.11
N ALA A 43 5.25 -39.00 -3.94
CA ALA A 43 5.02 -37.57 -3.74
C ALA A 43 5.92 -36.85 -4.75
N SER A 44 5.31 -36.25 -5.76
CA SER A 44 5.97 -35.30 -6.66
C SER A 44 6.44 -34.14 -5.80
N ALA A 45 7.71 -34.06 -5.51
CA ALA A 45 8.28 -32.91 -4.79
C ALA A 45 8.02 -31.67 -5.63
N SER A 46 7.36 -30.67 -5.04
CA SER A 46 7.27 -29.34 -5.64
C SER A 46 8.69 -28.87 -5.99
N PRO A 47 8.90 -28.33 -7.17
CA PRO A 47 10.22 -27.81 -7.52
C PRO A 47 10.63 -26.74 -6.49
N ALA A 48 11.88 -26.80 -6.04
CA ALA A 48 12.45 -25.79 -5.16
C ALA A 48 12.30 -24.41 -5.83
N PRO A 49 12.04 -23.34 -5.06
CA PRO A 49 11.93 -22.01 -5.63
C PRO A 49 13.21 -21.66 -6.39
N ALA A 50 13.05 -21.14 -7.61
CA ALA A 50 14.17 -20.74 -8.44
C ALA A 50 15.02 -19.68 -7.73
N THR A 51 16.32 -19.92 -7.63
CA THR A 51 17.24 -18.92 -7.08
C THR A 51 17.29 -17.73 -8.05
N PRO A 52 17.06 -16.48 -7.58
CA PRO A 52 17.13 -15.31 -8.44
C PRO A 52 18.52 -15.19 -9.07
N SER A 53 18.56 -14.98 -10.38
CA SER A 53 19.79 -14.65 -11.11
C SER A 53 19.77 -13.16 -11.43
N PHE A 54 20.82 -12.44 -11.01
CA PHE A 54 20.95 -11.02 -11.24
C PHE A 54 22.12 -10.71 -12.18
N PRO A 55 22.06 -9.63 -13.00
CA PRO A 55 23.19 -9.12 -13.77
C PRO A 55 24.37 -8.78 -12.86
N ALA A 56 25.56 -8.59 -13.46
CA ALA A 56 26.70 -8.06 -12.71
C ALA A 56 26.36 -6.69 -12.12
N ALA A 57 26.77 -6.49 -10.86
CA ALA A 57 26.58 -5.22 -10.18
C ALA A 57 27.70 -4.25 -10.56
N GLU A 58 27.34 -2.98 -10.84
CA GLU A 58 28.27 -1.90 -11.11
C GLU A 58 28.31 -0.93 -9.93
N ARG A 59 29.48 -0.50 -9.50
CA ARG A 59 29.61 0.52 -8.46
C ARG A 59 29.07 1.86 -8.95
N LEU A 60 28.11 2.42 -8.22
CA LEU A 60 27.63 3.77 -8.48
C LEU A 60 28.55 4.78 -7.78
N SER A 61 29.28 5.55 -8.59
CA SER A 61 30.24 6.54 -8.07
C SER A 61 29.58 7.57 -7.15
N GLY A 62 30.24 7.86 -6.03
CA GLY A 62 29.70 8.81 -5.04
C GLY A 62 28.60 8.27 -4.14
N THR A 63 28.30 6.98 -4.22
CA THR A 63 27.31 6.33 -3.37
C THR A 63 27.89 5.08 -2.69
N PRO A 64 27.25 4.57 -1.60
CA PRO A 64 27.63 3.32 -0.99
C PRO A 64 27.06 2.09 -1.71
N PHE A 65 26.50 2.25 -2.91
CA PHE A 65 25.79 1.23 -3.64
C PHE A 65 26.56 0.62 -4.80
N ALA A 66 26.34 -0.68 -5.01
CA ALA A 66 26.49 -1.34 -6.29
C ALA A 66 25.08 -1.54 -6.88
N VAL A 67 24.93 -1.24 -8.16
CA VAL A 67 23.64 -1.19 -8.86
C VAL A 67 23.57 -2.29 -9.91
N GLN A 68 22.44 -2.97 -9.99
CA GLN A 68 22.07 -3.93 -11.02
C GLN A 68 20.84 -3.42 -11.75
N ASP A 69 20.93 -3.27 -13.09
CA ASP A 69 19.77 -2.94 -13.94
C ASP A 69 19.00 -4.23 -14.26
N LEU A 70 17.77 -4.32 -13.77
CA LEU A 70 16.91 -5.49 -13.93
C LEU A 70 15.93 -5.36 -15.10
N GLY A 71 16.08 -4.30 -15.90
CA GLY A 71 15.33 -4.06 -17.10
C GLY A 71 14.45 -2.80 -17.06
N ARG A 72 13.79 -2.54 -18.18
CA ARG A 72 12.99 -1.33 -18.40
C ARG A 72 11.51 -1.63 -18.46
N PHE A 73 10.71 -0.67 -17.99
CA PHE A 73 9.26 -0.68 -18.01
C PHE A 73 8.75 0.68 -18.47
N ASP A 74 7.58 0.72 -19.07
CA ASP A 74 6.98 1.97 -19.52
C ASP A 74 6.18 2.62 -18.38
N GLU A 75 6.61 3.79 -17.96
CA GLU A 75 6.02 4.56 -16.85
C GLU A 75 5.72 3.71 -15.59
N PRO A 76 6.73 2.98 -15.02
CA PRO A 76 6.50 2.18 -13.83
C PRO A 76 6.20 3.08 -12.62
N TRP A 77 5.24 2.68 -11.77
CA TRP A 77 4.79 3.54 -10.67
C TRP A 77 5.00 2.93 -9.28
N ALA A 78 4.68 1.66 -9.09
CA ALA A 78 4.85 0.96 -7.81
C ALA A 78 5.31 -0.48 -8.03
N LEU A 79 5.85 -1.08 -6.97
CA LEU A 79 6.19 -2.50 -6.96
C LEU A 79 5.95 -3.11 -5.58
N ALA A 80 5.55 -4.39 -5.56
CA ALA A 80 5.32 -5.16 -4.35
C ALA A 80 5.83 -6.60 -4.52
N PHE A 81 6.67 -7.06 -3.60
CA PHE A 81 7.11 -8.46 -3.57
C PHE A 81 5.98 -9.37 -3.10
N LEU A 82 5.88 -10.54 -3.71
CA LEU A 82 4.97 -11.58 -3.25
C LEU A 82 5.62 -12.35 -2.08
N PRO A 83 4.94 -12.45 -0.94
CA PRO A 83 5.47 -13.10 0.25
C PRO A 83 5.95 -14.55 -0.01
N GLY A 84 7.11 -14.89 0.54
CA GLY A 84 7.71 -16.21 0.40
C GLY A 84 8.35 -16.50 -0.96
N THR A 85 8.42 -15.49 -1.84
CA THR A 85 9.02 -15.59 -3.17
C THR A 85 9.94 -14.40 -3.45
N SER A 86 10.62 -14.42 -4.60
CA SER A 86 11.30 -13.23 -5.17
C SER A 86 10.52 -12.66 -6.37
N ASP A 87 9.29 -13.08 -6.55
CA ASP A 87 8.41 -12.52 -7.58
C ASP A 87 7.91 -11.14 -7.14
N VAL A 88 7.75 -10.24 -8.09
CA VAL A 88 7.34 -8.87 -7.82
C VAL A 88 6.25 -8.42 -8.79
N LEU A 89 5.21 -7.80 -8.25
CA LEU A 89 4.21 -7.07 -9.02
C LEU A 89 4.71 -5.66 -9.31
N ILE A 90 4.52 -5.18 -10.54
CA ILE A 90 4.91 -3.83 -10.96
C ILE A 90 3.72 -3.21 -11.68
N THR A 91 3.26 -2.05 -11.21
CA THR A 91 2.24 -1.27 -11.89
C THR A 91 2.87 -0.32 -12.91
N LEU A 92 2.24 -0.23 -14.08
CA LEU A 92 2.58 0.72 -15.13
C LEU A 92 1.43 1.72 -15.27
N ARG A 93 1.71 3.00 -15.30
CA ARG A 93 0.70 4.07 -15.30
C ARG A 93 -0.35 3.93 -16.41
N GLY A 94 0.06 3.36 -17.55
CA GLY A 94 -0.83 3.09 -18.68
C GLY A 94 -1.97 2.09 -18.41
N GLY A 95 -2.02 1.45 -17.23
CA GLY A 95 -3.06 0.49 -16.85
C GLY A 95 -2.62 -0.97 -16.90
N THR A 96 -1.33 -1.25 -17.03
CA THR A 96 -0.81 -2.63 -17.02
C THR A 96 -0.25 -2.99 -15.65
N LEU A 97 -0.58 -4.17 -15.15
CA LEU A 97 0.07 -4.81 -14.01
C LEU A 97 0.95 -5.94 -14.52
N VAL A 98 2.22 -5.94 -14.16
CA VAL A 98 3.20 -6.96 -14.57
C VAL A 98 3.62 -7.79 -13.35
N LEU A 99 3.53 -9.10 -13.46
CA LEU A 99 4.20 -10.03 -12.56
C LEU A 99 5.58 -10.34 -13.16
N ARG A 100 6.64 -9.91 -12.49
CA ARG A 100 8.02 -10.28 -12.82
C ARG A 100 8.43 -11.42 -11.89
N THR A 101 8.71 -12.59 -12.45
CA THR A 101 9.14 -13.76 -11.71
C THR A 101 10.61 -13.66 -11.30
N ALA A 102 11.04 -14.48 -10.34
CA ALA A 102 12.41 -14.50 -9.80
C ALA A 102 13.48 -14.68 -10.89
N ASP A 103 13.19 -15.45 -11.95
CA ASP A 103 14.05 -15.65 -13.12
C ASP A 103 14.02 -14.47 -14.13
N GLY A 104 13.23 -13.44 -13.86
CA GLY A 104 13.13 -12.23 -14.68
C GLY A 104 12.09 -12.29 -15.79
N ARG A 105 11.34 -13.39 -15.96
CA ARG A 105 10.21 -13.48 -16.90
C ARG A 105 9.11 -12.49 -16.49
N ARG A 106 8.47 -11.87 -17.48
CA ARG A 106 7.38 -10.92 -17.29
C ARG A 106 6.07 -11.53 -17.78
N VAL A 107 5.04 -11.44 -16.97
CA VAL A 107 3.69 -11.90 -17.26
C VAL A 107 2.75 -10.74 -17.00
N GLU A 108 2.00 -10.33 -18.01
CA GLU A 108 0.93 -9.37 -17.82
C GLU A 108 -0.19 -10.02 -16.99
N VAL A 109 -0.75 -9.26 -16.05
CA VAL A 109 -1.82 -9.73 -15.17
C VAL A 109 -3.15 -9.24 -15.73
N ASP A 110 -4.00 -10.16 -16.13
CA ASP A 110 -5.33 -9.86 -16.68
C ASP A 110 -6.30 -9.36 -15.60
N GLY A 111 -7.31 -8.59 -16.00
CA GLY A 111 -8.40 -8.13 -15.10
C GLY A 111 -8.10 -6.85 -14.35
N VAL A 112 -7.09 -6.08 -14.76
CA VAL A 112 -6.81 -4.73 -14.25
C VAL A 112 -7.92 -3.78 -14.73
N PRO A 113 -8.41 -2.86 -13.88
CA PRO A 113 -9.47 -1.93 -14.27
C PRO A 113 -8.97 -0.89 -15.28
N ASP A 114 -9.92 -0.31 -16.03
CA ASP A 114 -9.64 0.85 -16.88
C ASP A 114 -9.20 2.05 -16.05
N VAL A 115 -8.16 2.75 -16.50
CA VAL A 115 -7.57 3.87 -15.78
C VAL A 115 -7.68 5.18 -16.58
N VAL A 116 -7.77 6.30 -15.87
CA VAL A 116 -7.59 7.64 -16.47
C VAL A 116 -6.09 7.94 -16.52
N HIS A 117 -5.47 7.61 -17.67
CA HIS A 117 -4.05 7.89 -17.92
C HIS A 117 -3.85 9.30 -18.45
N ALA A 118 -3.96 10.29 -17.55
CA ALA A 118 -3.78 11.72 -17.89
C ALA A 118 -3.04 12.46 -16.76
N GLY A 119 -2.09 13.28 -17.10
CA GLY A 119 -1.29 14.05 -16.13
C GLY A 119 -0.58 13.14 -15.13
N GLN A 120 -0.98 13.19 -13.86
CA GLN A 120 -0.44 12.33 -12.79
C GLN A 120 -1.32 11.09 -12.51
N GLY A 121 -2.39 10.88 -13.28
CA GLY A 121 -3.27 9.73 -13.16
C GLY A 121 -2.67 8.47 -13.79
N GLY A 122 -3.45 7.41 -13.79
CA GLY A 122 -3.09 6.08 -14.29
C GLY A 122 -3.25 5.00 -13.22
N LEU A 123 -2.70 3.81 -13.48
CA LEU A 123 -2.56 2.76 -12.48
C LEU A 123 -1.49 3.19 -11.46
N GLY A 124 -1.82 3.11 -10.20
CA GLY A 124 -0.97 3.61 -9.12
C GLY A 124 -0.37 2.51 -8.26
N ASP A 125 -0.74 2.48 -6.99
CA ASP A 125 -0.11 1.57 -6.03
C ASP A 125 -0.58 0.13 -6.15
N VAL A 126 0.30 -0.77 -5.72
CA VAL A 126 0.00 -2.18 -5.49
C VAL A 126 0.62 -2.61 -4.17
N ILE A 127 -0.19 -3.19 -3.30
CA ILE A 127 0.28 -3.83 -2.06
C ILE A 127 -0.34 -5.21 -1.92
N VAL A 128 0.29 -6.05 -1.11
CA VAL A 128 -0.22 -7.39 -0.81
C VAL A 128 -0.92 -7.41 0.54
N SER A 129 -1.98 -8.20 0.66
CA SER A 129 -2.65 -8.46 1.94
C SER A 129 -1.67 -8.99 2.98
N PRO A 130 -1.76 -8.59 4.25
CA PRO A 130 -1.03 -9.26 5.33
C PRO A 130 -1.30 -10.77 5.40
N GLY A 131 -2.49 -11.21 4.95
CA GLY A 131 -2.89 -12.62 4.84
C GLY A 131 -2.54 -13.30 3.51
N PHE A 132 -1.77 -12.65 2.63
CA PHE A 132 -1.52 -13.11 1.24
C PHE A 132 -1.13 -14.57 1.10
N ALA A 133 -0.37 -15.13 2.03
CA ALA A 133 0.02 -16.53 2.00
C ALA A 133 -1.20 -17.49 1.95
N ASN A 134 -2.33 -17.07 2.54
CA ASN A 134 -3.56 -17.84 2.65
C ASN A 134 -4.62 -17.41 1.62
N ASP A 135 -4.79 -16.09 1.43
CA ASP A 135 -5.90 -15.52 0.67
C ASP A 135 -5.51 -15.08 -0.75
N ARG A 136 -4.21 -14.91 -1.02
CA ARG A 136 -3.66 -14.43 -2.30
C ARG A 136 -4.22 -13.05 -2.69
N THR A 137 -4.69 -12.27 -1.72
CA THR A 137 -5.30 -10.97 -1.96
C THR A 137 -4.25 -9.90 -2.18
N ILE A 138 -4.46 -9.07 -3.20
CA ILE A 138 -3.72 -7.84 -3.45
C ILE A 138 -4.67 -6.65 -3.48
N TYR A 139 -4.12 -5.48 -3.26
CA TYR A 139 -4.83 -4.20 -3.36
C TYR A 139 -4.20 -3.37 -4.45
N LEU A 140 -5.05 -2.75 -5.27
CA LEU A 140 -4.65 -1.85 -6.36
C LEU A 140 -5.31 -0.50 -6.18
N SER A 141 -4.61 0.55 -6.57
CA SER A 141 -5.17 1.90 -6.66
C SER A 141 -4.98 2.48 -8.05
N TRP A 142 -5.89 3.32 -8.49
CA TRP A 142 -5.82 3.97 -9.80
C TRP A 142 -6.61 5.27 -9.85
N ALA A 143 -6.34 6.07 -10.86
CA ALA A 143 -7.19 7.20 -11.22
C ALA A 143 -8.37 6.71 -12.06
N ALA A 144 -9.61 6.91 -11.60
CA ALA A 144 -10.83 6.45 -12.23
C ALA A 144 -11.73 7.62 -12.61
N ALA A 145 -12.36 7.55 -13.79
CA ALA A 145 -13.34 8.52 -14.24
C ALA A 145 -14.63 8.46 -13.40
N GLY A 146 -15.35 9.58 -13.34
CA GLY A 146 -16.67 9.68 -12.71
C GLY A 146 -16.98 11.09 -12.20
N GLY A 147 -18.27 11.39 -12.00
CA GLY A 147 -18.72 12.72 -11.64
C GLY A 147 -18.26 13.76 -12.68
N ASP A 148 -17.71 14.87 -12.18
CA ASP A 148 -17.23 15.98 -13.02
C ASP A 148 -15.76 15.81 -13.47
N GLY A 149 -15.19 14.61 -13.37
CA GLY A 149 -13.79 14.39 -13.75
C GLY A 149 -13.25 13.03 -13.35
N ALA A 150 -12.18 13.02 -12.57
CA ALA A 150 -11.52 11.81 -12.08
C ALA A 150 -11.20 11.90 -10.59
N GLY A 151 -10.99 10.76 -9.95
CA GLY A 151 -10.53 10.63 -8.58
C GLY A 151 -9.85 9.29 -8.36
N ALA A 152 -9.16 9.15 -7.26
CA ALA A 152 -8.55 7.89 -6.90
C ALA A 152 -9.61 6.83 -6.52
N GLU A 153 -9.37 5.59 -6.90
CA GLU A 153 -10.10 4.42 -6.41
C GLU A 153 -9.11 3.37 -5.91
N VAL A 154 -9.58 2.55 -4.98
CA VAL A 154 -8.86 1.38 -4.46
C VAL A 154 -9.74 0.16 -4.55
N ALA A 155 -9.18 -0.94 -5.02
CA ALA A 155 -9.84 -2.25 -5.04
C ALA A 155 -8.96 -3.32 -4.44
N ARG A 156 -9.59 -4.41 -4.02
CA ARG A 156 -8.93 -5.68 -3.70
C ARG A 156 -9.33 -6.76 -4.70
N ALA A 157 -8.41 -7.68 -4.95
CA ALA A 157 -8.66 -8.83 -5.82
C ALA A 157 -7.78 -10.01 -5.40
N ARG A 158 -8.17 -11.21 -5.76
CA ARG A 158 -7.32 -12.39 -5.60
C ARG A 158 -6.39 -12.51 -6.81
N LEU A 159 -5.08 -12.58 -6.58
CA LEU A 159 -4.10 -12.88 -7.61
C LEU A 159 -4.07 -14.39 -7.87
N VAL A 160 -4.38 -14.80 -9.09
CA VAL A 160 -4.32 -16.20 -9.55
C VAL A 160 -3.18 -16.35 -10.55
N THR A 161 -2.28 -17.30 -10.29
CA THR A 161 -1.12 -17.61 -11.15
C THR A 161 -1.19 -19.09 -11.52
N GLU A 162 -1.62 -19.38 -12.76
CA GLU A 162 -1.83 -20.74 -13.25
C GLU A 162 -1.38 -20.86 -14.71
N GLY A 163 -0.86 -22.01 -15.09
CA GLY A 163 -0.51 -22.29 -16.49
C GLY A 163 0.53 -21.35 -17.11
N GLY A 164 1.30 -20.63 -16.27
CA GLY A 164 2.25 -19.62 -16.72
C GLY A 164 1.64 -18.24 -17.00
N GLY A 165 0.33 -18.06 -16.81
CA GLY A 165 -0.40 -16.77 -16.85
C GLY A 165 -0.65 -16.21 -15.45
N ALA A 166 -1.19 -14.98 -15.39
CA ALA A 166 -1.62 -14.34 -14.16
C ALA A 166 -2.90 -13.52 -14.41
N ARG A 167 -3.83 -13.50 -13.45
CA ARG A 167 -5.05 -12.71 -13.52
C ARG A 167 -5.54 -12.27 -12.15
N LEU A 168 -6.36 -11.24 -12.14
CA LEU A 168 -7.12 -10.81 -10.97
C LEU A 168 -8.50 -11.47 -10.98
N ASP A 169 -8.87 -12.09 -9.87
CA ASP A 169 -10.18 -12.70 -9.68
C ASP A 169 -10.95 -11.96 -8.58
N GLY A 170 -12.23 -11.67 -8.83
CA GLY A 170 -13.10 -11.00 -7.86
C GLY A 170 -12.71 -9.55 -7.54
N LEU A 171 -12.21 -8.77 -8.51
CA LEU A 171 -11.86 -7.37 -8.30
C LEU A 171 -13.08 -6.61 -7.73
N THR A 172 -12.91 -6.03 -6.56
CA THR A 172 -13.96 -5.29 -5.84
C THR A 172 -13.42 -3.95 -5.37
N THR A 173 -14.01 -2.85 -5.87
CA THR A 173 -13.67 -1.50 -5.39
C THR A 173 -14.14 -1.34 -3.95
N ILE A 174 -13.22 -0.97 -3.07
CA ILE A 174 -13.45 -0.83 -1.62
C ILE A 174 -13.42 0.63 -1.17
N TRP A 175 -12.85 1.53 -1.95
CA TRP A 175 -12.81 2.95 -1.62
C TRP A 175 -12.78 3.83 -2.88
N ARG A 176 -13.34 5.03 -2.76
CA ARG A 176 -13.36 6.06 -3.80
C ARG A 176 -13.11 7.42 -3.19
N GLN A 177 -12.18 8.17 -3.76
CA GLN A 177 -11.99 9.58 -3.43
C GLN A 177 -13.27 10.38 -3.72
N GLN A 178 -13.69 11.19 -2.78
CA GLN A 178 -14.93 11.98 -2.84
C GLN A 178 -14.65 13.47 -2.58
N PRO A 179 -15.12 14.37 -3.49
CA PRO A 179 -15.70 14.07 -4.81
C PRO A 179 -14.62 13.73 -5.84
N LYS A 180 -14.99 13.02 -6.91
CA LYS A 180 -14.21 13.03 -8.14
C LYS A 180 -14.34 14.40 -8.78
N THR A 181 -13.23 14.97 -9.28
CA THR A 181 -13.21 16.37 -9.72
C THR A 181 -12.34 16.58 -10.96
N SER A 182 -12.51 17.71 -11.62
CA SER A 182 -11.74 18.08 -12.81
C SER A 182 -10.24 18.22 -12.51
N GLY A 183 -9.42 18.15 -13.57
CA GLY A 183 -7.96 18.21 -13.49
C GLY A 183 -7.33 16.83 -13.43
N SER A 184 -6.02 16.77 -13.67
CA SER A 184 -5.26 15.53 -13.84
C SER A 184 -4.05 15.43 -12.90
N GLY A 185 -4.01 16.20 -11.82
CA GLY A 185 -2.94 16.17 -10.82
C GLY A 185 -3.41 15.77 -9.43
N HIS A 186 -2.45 15.47 -8.56
CA HIS A 186 -2.60 15.18 -7.13
C HIS A 186 -3.68 14.15 -6.82
N PHE A 187 -3.49 12.92 -7.24
CA PHE A 187 -4.40 11.81 -6.89
C PHE A 187 -4.07 11.20 -5.53
N GLY A 188 -2.78 11.11 -5.17
CA GLY A 188 -2.31 10.41 -3.97
C GLY A 188 -2.34 8.90 -4.18
N HIS A 189 -3.23 8.23 -3.45
CA HIS A 189 -3.58 6.80 -3.48
C HIS A 189 -2.44 5.81 -3.18
N ARG A 190 -1.44 6.19 -2.39
CA ARG A 190 -0.51 5.26 -1.74
C ARG A 190 -1.22 4.55 -0.59
N MET A 191 -0.85 3.31 -0.38
CA MET A 191 -1.51 2.43 0.58
C MET A 191 -0.51 1.81 1.55
N ALA A 192 -0.93 1.65 2.81
CA ALA A 192 -0.19 0.87 3.81
C ALA A 192 -1.15 0.17 4.76
N PHE A 193 -0.85 -1.06 5.12
CA PHE A 193 -1.52 -1.72 6.23
C PHE A 193 -0.90 -1.29 7.57
N SER A 194 -1.74 -1.20 8.61
CA SER A 194 -1.24 -1.13 9.98
C SER A 194 -0.40 -2.36 10.31
N PRO A 195 0.56 -2.29 11.27
CA PRO A 195 1.45 -3.40 11.60
C PRO A 195 0.74 -4.69 12.01
N ASP A 196 -0.44 -4.59 12.61
CA ASP A 196 -1.31 -5.72 12.96
C ASP A 196 -2.14 -6.25 11.78
N GLY A 197 -2.08 -5.59 10.62
CA GLY A 197 -2.87 -5.93 9.43
C GLY A 197 -4.35 -5.61 9.54
N GLY A 198 -4.80 -5.00 10.63
CA GLY A 198 -6.21 -4.75 10.94
C GLY A 198 -6.83 -3.59 10.17
N HIS A 199 -6.01 -2.65 9.67
CA HIS A 199 -6.49 -1.46 9.00
C HIS A 199 -5.69 -1.13 7.74
N LEU A 200 -6.38 -0.56 6.75
CA LEU A 200 -5.80 -0.04 5.51
C LEU A 200 -5.80 1.50 5.55
N PHE A 201 -4.62 2.08 5.40
CA PHE A 201 -4.44 3.53 5.26
C PHE A 201 -4.23 3.88 3.79
N ILE A 202 -4.91 4.94 3.32
CA ILE A 202 -4.83 5.41 1.93
C ILE A 202 -4.59 6.91 1.94
N THR A 203 -3.59 7.37 1.20
CA THR A 203 -3.38 8.80 0.97
C THR A 203 -4.34 9.30 -0.09
N SER A 204 -5.00 10.43 0.15
CA SER A 204 -5.93 11.08 -0.76
C SER A 204 -5.53 12.54 -0.93
N SER A 205 -4.94 12.87 -2.08
CA SER A 205 -4.42 14.21 -2.31
C SER A 205 -5.52 15.24 -2.63
N ASP A 206 -5.16 16.54 -2.59
CA ASP A 206 -6.09 17.67 -2.71
C ASP A 206 -6.65 17.91 -4.12
N ARG A 207 -6.25 17.08 -5.12
CA ARG A 207 -6.63 17.22 -6.54
C ARG A 207 -6.36 18.63 -7.11
N GLN A 208 -5.36 19.34 -6.56
CA GLN A 208 -5.01 20.72 -6.87
C GLN A 208 -6.16 21.72 -6.58
N LYS A 209 -7.06 21.37 -5.65
CA LYS A 209 -8.20 22.22 -5.25
C LYS A 209 -7.91 23.05 -4.01
N MET A 210 -6.85 22.73 -3.29
CA MET A 210 -6.36 23.48 -2.12
C MET A 210 -7.38 23.47 -0.95
N GLN A 211 -8.38 24.33 -0.96
CA GLN A 211 -9.32 24.55 0.16
C GLN A 211 -10.04 23.30 0.67
N PRO A 212 -10.46 22.33 -0.17
CA PRO A 212 -11.07 21.08 0.30
C PRO A 212 -10.23 20.31 1.32
N ALA A 213 -8.89 20.43 1.31
CA ALA A 213 -8.02 19.81 2.31
C ALA A 213 -8.31 20.23 3.76
N GLN A 214 -9.06 21.33 3.97
CA GLN A 214 -9.47 21.83 5.28
C GLN A 214 -10.94 21.50 5.62
N ASP A 215 -11.63 20.74 4.77
CA ASP A 215 -13.05 20.40 4.92
C ASP A 215 -13.25 18.91 5.10
N LEU A 216 -13.70 18.49 6.27
CA LEU A 216 -13.97 17.08 6.60
C LEU A 216 -15.21 16.50 5.88
N GLY A 217 -15.96 17.30 5.12
CA GLY A 217 -17.08 16.84 4.30
C GLY A 217 -16.67 16.12 3.02
N ASN A 218 -15.39 16.00 2.75
CA ASN A 218 -14.82 15.35 1.57
C ASN A 218 -13.50 14.62 1.92
N THR A 219 -12.98 13.80 1.00
CA THR A 219 -11.70 13.08 1.22
C THR A 219 -10.51 13.70 0.50
N LEU A 220 -10.61 14.92 -0.03
CA LEU A 220 -9.49 15.59 -0.71
C LEU A 220 -8.50 16.17 0.30
N GLY A 221 -7.22 15.88 0.16
CA GLY A 221 -6.18 16.32 1.07
C GLY A 221 -6.23 15.65 2.44
N THR A 222 -6.51 14.33 2.44
CA THR A 222 -6.63 13.52 3.67
C THR A 222 -5.79 12.25 3.62
N ILE A 223 -5.57 11.65 4.77
CA ILE A 223 -5.24 10.23 4.88
C ILE A 223 -6.46 9.55 5.51
N VAL A 224 -6.99 8.54 4.86
CA VAL A 224 -8.14 7.77 5.35
C VAL A 224 -7.68 6.48 6.00
N ARG A 225 -8.43 5.98 6.99
CA ARG A 225 -8.23 4.68 7.63
C ARG A 225 -9.51 3.85 7.52
N LEU A 226 -9.37 2.69 6.92
CA LEU A 226 -10.46 1.78 6.59
C LEU A 226 -10.20 0.39 7.18
N ASP A 227 -11.25 -0.39 7.32
CA ASP A 227 -11.11 -1.83 7.44
C ASP A 227 -10.60 -2.41 6.11
N PRO A 228 -9.95 -3.59 6.08
CA PRO A 228 -9.39 -4.16 4.86
C PRO A 228 -10.41 -4.43 3.74
N ASP A 229 -11.68 -4.47 4.05
CA ASP A 229 -12.77 -4.64 3.07
C ASP A 229 -13.42 -3.32 2.65
N GLY A 230 -12.97 -2.16 3.18
CA GLY A 230 -13.31 -0.82 2.71
C GLY A 230 -14.30 -0.02 3.56
N GLY A 231 -14.82 -0.58 4.65
CA GLY A 231 -15.62 0.18 5.62
C GLY A 231 -14.78 1.18 6.41
N PRO A 232 -15.34 2.30 6.88
CA PRO A 232 -14.66 3.18 7.82
C PRO A 232 -14.23 2.41 9.07
N ALA A 233 -12.96 2.49 9.46
CA ALA A 233 -12.46 1.76 10.61
C ALA A 233 -13.08 2.27 11.93
N ALA A 234 -13.41 1.37 12.82
CA ALA A 234 -13.93 1.74 14.14
C ALA A 234 -12.90 2.61 14.89
N GLY A 235 -13.40 3.64 15.61
CA GLY A 235 -12.55 4.56 16.35
C GLY A 235 -11.81 5.58 15.47
N ASN A 236 -12.22 5.84 14.25
CA ASN A 236 -11.73 6.99 13.50
C ASN A 236 -12.11 8.31 14.19
N PRO A 237 -11.22 9.32 14.17
CA PRO A 237 -11.37 10.54 14.99
C PRO A 237 -12.60 11.38 14.68
N PHE A 238 -13.18 11.22 13.49
CA PHE A 238 -14.35 11.99 13.05
C PHE A 238 -15.54 11.09 12.70
N ALA A 239 -15.56 9.85 13.20
CA ALA A 239 -16.59 8.85 12.89
C ALA A 239 -18.03 9.34 13.19
N ASP A 240 -18.21 10.08 14.28
CA ASP A 240 -19.51 10.61 14.71
C ASP A 240 -20.13 11.61 13.73
N ARG A 241 -19.33 12.17 12.79
CA ARG A 241 -19.82 13.10 11.77
C ARG A 241 -20.47 12.37 10.58
N GLY A 242 -20.18 11.08 10.40
CA GLY A 242 -20.66 10.28 9.27
C GLY A 242 -20.10 10.75 7.92
N GLY A 243 -20.57 10.13 6.83
CA GLY A 243 -20.12 10.45 5.46
C GLY A 243 -18.62 10.32 5.29
N ALA A 244 -18.00 11.21 4.50
CA ALA A 244 -16.58 11.22 4.24
C ALA A 244 -15.73 11.36 5.52
N ALA A 245 -16.21 12.12 6.50
CA ALA A 245 -15.51 12.33 7.77
C ALA A 245 -15.24 11.02 8.51
N ALA A 246 -16.14 10.05 8.41
CA ALA A 246 -15.99 8.77 9.10
C ALA A 246 -14.78 7.95 8.64
N GLU A 247 -14.26 8.21 7.44
CA GLU A 247 -13.09 7.54 6.88
C GLU A 247 -11.77 8.24 7.24
N ILE A 248 -11.82 9.54 7.61
CA ILE A 248 -10.63 10.39 7.75
C ILE A 248 -9.87 10.09 9.02
N TRP A 249 -8.57 9.81 8.86
CA TRP A 249 -7.59 9.71 9.94
C TRP A 249 -6.88 11.04 10.23
N SER A 250 -6.42 11.72 9.17
CA SER A 250 -5.80 13.06 9.23
C SER A 250 -6.16 13.87 7.99
N TYR A 251 -5.98 15.20 8.04
CA TYR A 251 -6.36 16.12 6.98
C TYR A 251 -5.41 17.31 6.85
N GLY A 252 -5.63 18.16 5.87
CA GLY A 252 -4.74 19.30 5.61
C GLY A 252 -3.47 18.90 4.86
N HIS A 253 -3.54 17.83 4.07
CA HIS A 253 -2.46 17.35 3.20
C HIS A 253 -2.60 17.92 1.78
N ARG A 254 -1.47 18.08 1.10
CA ARG A 254 -1.46 18.52 -0.29
C ARG A 254 -1.40 17.35 -1.26
N ASN A 255 -0.27 16.67 -1.33
CA ASN A 255 -0.04 15.58 -2.28
C ASN A 255 0.87 14.50 -1.65
N PRO A 256 0.39 13.74 -0.68
CA PRO A 256 1.13 12.65 -0.06
C PRO A 256 1.28 11.49 -1.06
N LEU A 257 2.54 11.17 -1.40
CA LEU A 257 2.93 10.12 -2.33
C LEU A 257 3.76 9.01 -1.70
N GLY A 258 3.97 9.07 -0.38
CA GLY A 258 4.56 8.00 0.41
C GLY A 258 3.83 7.82 1.73
N ILE A 259 3.67 6.57 2.16
CA ILE A 259 3.08 6.21 3.45
C ILE A 259 3.70 4.90 3.93
N ALA A 260 4.16 4.86 5.17
CA ALA A 260 4.76 3.67 5.76
C ALA A 260 4.68 3.70 7.29
N PHE A 261 4.62 2.53 7.90
CA PHE A 261 4.78 2.38 9.36
C PHE A 261 6.22 2.03 9.71
N ASP A 262 6.73 2.59 10.80
CA ASP A 262 7.96 2.14 11.43
C ASP A 262 7.72 0.92 12.34
N ALA A 263 8.81 0.40 12.93
CA ALA A 263 8.75 -0.77 13.81
C ALA A 263 8.02 -0.50 15.13
N ASP A 264 7.91 0.75 15.54
CA ASP A 264 7.21 1.18 16.76
C ASP A 264 5.71 1.43 16.50
N GLY A 265 5.27 1.31 15.24
CA GLY A 265 3.88 1.52 14.82
C GLY A 265 3.55 2.99 14.54
N ASN A 266 4.53 3.87 14.42
CA ASN A 266 4.29 5.24 14.00
C ASN A 266 4.05 5.28 12.48
N LEU A 267 3.03 6.03 12.07
CA LEU A 267 2.71 6.25 10.67
C LEU A 267 3.44 7.48 10.15
N TRP A 268 4.18 7.30 9.06
CA TRP A 268 4.91 8.34 8.37
C TRP A 268 4.37 8.57 6.96
N SER A 269 4.37 9.82 6.50
CA SER A 269 4.00 10.17 5.13
C SER A 269 4.98 11.19 4.55
N SER A 270 5.39 10.95 3.29
CA SER A 270 6.11 11.94 2.50
C SER A 270 5.19 12.59 1.49
N GLU A 271 5.22 13.93 1.39
CA GLU A 271 4.35 14.65 0.47
C GLU A 271 5.06 15.77 -0.28
N MET A 272 4.55 16.04 -1.49
CA MET A 272 5.01 17.16 -2.31
C MET A 272 4.37 18.47 -1.87
N GLY A 273 5.20 19.42 -1.52
CA GLY A 273 4.82 20.79 -1.32
C GLY A 273 4.52 21.52 -2.65
N PRO A 274 4.22 22.84 -2.58
CA PRO A 274 4.09 23.68 -3.75
C PRO A 274 5.47 24.00 -4.37
N GLN A 275 5.85 25.25 -4.49
CA GLN A 275 7.23 25.61 -4.87
C GLN A 275 8.12 25.56 -3.63
N GLY A 276 8.81 24.44 -3.41
CA GLY A 276 9.46 24.09 -2.14
C GLY A 276 8.47 23.48 -1.13
N GLY A 277 8.94 23.24 0.10
CA GLY A 277 8.12 22.74 1.19
C GLY A 277 7.64 21.31 1.01
N ASP A 278 8.41 20.45 0.35
CA ASP A 278 8.18 19.01 0.42
C ASP A 278 8.43 18.51 1.83
N GLU A 279 7.70 17.52 2.31
CA GLU A 279 7.61 17.20 3.74
C GLU A 279 7.76 15.70 4.02
N LEU A 280 8.32 15.40 5.19
CA LEU A 280 8.15 14.12 5.88
C LEU A 280 7.39 14.37 7.17
N ASN A 281 6.19 13.82 7.25
CA ASN A 281 5.24 14.00 8.33
C ASN A 281 5.13 12.74 9.20
N LEU A 282 5.14 12.92 10.52
CA LEU A 282 4.64 11.93 11.46
C LEU A 282 3.11 12.06 11.52
N VAL A 283 2.39 11.07 10.98
CA VAL A 283 0.94 11.14 10.84
C VAL A 283 0.25 10.70 12.12
N ARG A 284 -0.53 11.60 12.71
CA ARG A 284 -1.25 11.39 13.95
C ARG A 284 -2.76 11.50 13.76
N GLU A 285 -3.47 10.74 14.57
CA GLU A 285 -4.93 10.72 14.60
C GLU A 285 -5.54 12.10 14.79
N GLY A 286 -6.51 12.47 13.93
CA GLY A 286 -7.30 13.70 14.03
C GLY A 286 -6.53 14.99 13.74
N ARG A 287 -5.25 14.92 13.36
CA ARG A 287 -4.41 16.10 13.17
C ARG A 287 -4.61 16.75 11.81
N ASN A 288 -4.43 18.08 11.80
CA ASN A 288 -4.46 18.94 10.63
C ASN A 288 -3.03 19.36 10.26
N TYR A 289 -2.60 19.06 9.03
CA TYR A 289 -1.25 19.32 8.53
C TYR A 289 -1.12 20.68 7.81
N GLY A 290 -2.17 21.47 7.83
CA GLY A 290 -2.14 22.91 7.55
C GLY A 290 -2.36 23.31 6.10
N TRP A 291 -2.14 22.44 5.10
CA TRP A 291 -2.37 22.79 3.70
C TRP A 291 -3.82 23.21 3.44
N PRO A 292 -4.10 24.33 2.72
CA PRO A 292 -3.19 25.28 2.08
C PRO A 292 -2.93 26.54 2.93
N ARG A 293 -3.19 26.53 4.22
CA ARG A 293 -3.09 27.71 5.11
C ARG A 293 -1.66 27.97 5.55
N VAL A 294 -0.86 26.90 5.74
CA VAL A 294 0.57 26.94 6.03
C VAL A 294 1.30 25.93 5.16
N SER A 295 2.56 26.21 4.84
CA SER A 295 3.49 25.32 4.13
C SER A 295 4.88 25.97 4.19
N ASN A 296 5.95 25.16 4.20
CA ASN A 296 7.32 25.67 4.09
C ASN A 296 7.74 25.98 2.64
N GLY A 297 6.78 26.24 1.76
CA GLY A 297 6.95 26.54 0.35
C GLY A 297 6.16 27.79 -0.08
N SER A 298 6.12 28.05 -1.38
CA SER A 298 5.46 29.23 -1.98
C SER A 298 4.52 28.82 -3.11
N HIS A 299 3.60 29.67 -3.48
CA HIS A 299 2.74 29.44 -4.65
C HIS A 299 3.55 29.48 -5.96
N TYR A 300 3.23 28.62 -6.94
CA TYR A 300 3.90 28.59 -8.25
C TYR A 300 3.83 29.92 -9.02
N GLY A 301 2.80 30.71 -8.81
CA GLY A 301 2.62 32.02 -9.45
C GLY A 301 3.25 33.19 -8.69
N GLY A 302 4.02 32.90 -7.63
CA GLY A 302 4.49 33.89 -6.67
C GLY A 302 3.47 34.14 -5.55
N GLY A 303 3.93 34.71 -4.46
CA GLY A 303 3.17 34.90 -3.22
C GLY A 303 3.54 33.84 -2.17
N GLY A 304 3.80 34.31 -0.95
CA GLY A 304 4.15 33.45 0.18
C GLY A 304 2.93 32.68 0.71
N ILE A 305 3.17 31.49 1.16
CA ILE A 305 2.30 30.76 2.08
C ILE A 305 2.99 30.89 3.44
N PRO A 306 2.29 31.19 4.54
CA PRO A 306 2.91 31.23 5.85
C PRO A 306 3.63 29.92 6.17
N ASP A 307 4.85 30.00 6.68
CA ASP A 307 5.58 28.82 7.17
C ASP A 307 4.92 28.29 8.45
N HIS A 308 5.13 27.01 8.74
CA HIS A 308 4.76 26.41 10.02
C HIS A 308 5.46 27.16 11.18
N SER A 309 4.72 27.42 12.23
CA SER A 309 5.21 28.11 13.42
C SER A 309 4.65 27.49 14.70
N SER A 310 5.38 27.64 15.79
CA SER A 310 4.91 27.14 17.08
C SER A 310 3.59 27.76 17.48
N GLY A 311 2.57 26.92 17.72
CA GLY A 311 1.25 27.37 18.17
C GLY A 311 0.31 27.83 17.05
N ASP A 312 0.61 27.58 15.78
CA ASP A 312 -0.26 27.90 14.64
C ASP A 312 -1.52 27.00 14.55
N GLY A 313 -1.57 25.94 15.37
CA GLY A 313 -2.70 25.01 15.44
C GLY A 313 -2.62 23.86 14.43
N PHE A 314 -1.51 23.75 13.71
CA PHE A 314 -1.25 22.68 12.74
C PHE A 314 -0.15 21.77 13.21
N GLU A 315 -0.12 20.53 12.68
CA GLU A 315 0.98 19.60 12.89
C GLU A 315 2.09 19.93 11.89
N ALA A 316 3.25 20.35 12.38
CA ALA A 316 4.38 20.70 11.54
C ALA A 316 5.11 19.43 11.05
N PRO A 317 5.69 19.46 9.83
CA PRO A 317 6.51 18.36 9.33
C PRO A 317 7.73 18.16 10.21
N LYS A 318 8.18 16.90 10.31
CA LYS A 318 9.42 16.56 11.04
C LYS A 318 10.67 16.96 10.25
N VAL A 319 10.58 16.81 8.93
CA VAL A 319 11.63 17.24 7.98
C VAL A 319 10.96 17.87 6.76
N TRP A 320 11.55 18.91 6.20
CA TRP A 320 11.06 19.54 4.98
C TRP A 320 12.21 19.97 4.06
N TRP A 321 11.93 20.11 2.76
CA TRP A 321 12.90 20.47 1.72
C TRP A 321 12.47 21.74 0.97
N ASN A 322 13.41 22.66 0.85
CA ASN A 322 13.32 23.83 -0.02
C ASN A 322 14.75 24.11 -0.56
N PRO A 323 14.98 23.99 -1.86
CA PRO A 323 14.02 23.74 -2.93
C PRO A 323 13.37 22.35 -2.90
N SER A 324 12.31 22.19 -3.71
CA SER A 324 11.55 20.94 -3.85
C SER A 324 12.41 19.80 -4.38
N VAL A 325 12.28 18.63 -3.78
CA VAL A 325 12.89 17.36 -4.23
C VAL A 325 11.87 16.43 -4.90
N SER A 326 10.59 16.72 -4.73
CA SER A 326 9.43 15.96 -5.23
C SER A 326 9.45 14.49 -4.79
N PRO A 327 9.12 14.18 -3.54
CA PRO A 327 9.01 12.81 -3.03
C PRO A 327 8.08 11.96 -3.90
N GLY A 328 8.54 10.80 -4.35
CA GLY A 328 7.75 9.85 -5.16
C GLY A 328 7.19 8.68 -4.38
N GLY A 329 7.67 8.46 -3.17
CA GLY A 329 7.30 7.35 -2.29
C GLY A 329 8.00 7.47 -0.93
N LEU A 330 7.78 6.45 -0.09
CA LEU A 330 8.40 6.31 1.22
C LEU A 330 8.56 4.82 1.53
N MET A 331 9.70 4.45 2.08
CA MET A 331 9.94 3.12 2.65
C MET A 331 10.74 3.29 3.94
N ILE A 332 10.42 2.52 4.97
CA ILE A 332 11.21 2.44 6.20
C ILE A 332 11.96 1.11 6.17
N TYR A 333 13.26 1.18 6.31
CA TYR A 333 14.13 0.02 6.12
C TYR A 333 14.17 -0.86 7.38
N SER A 334 13.92 -2.16 7.20
CA SER A 334 13.97 -3.16 8.28
C SER A 334 14.93 -4.32 8.00
N GLY A 335 15.62 -4.29 6.85
CA GLY A 335 16.50 -5.35 6.40
C GLY A 335 17.85 -5.39 7.12
N SER A 336 18.61 -6.46 6.89
CA SER A 336 19.95 -6.66 7.45
C SER A 336 21.09 -6.33 6.50
N MET A 337 20.81 -6.22 5.18
CA MET A 337 21.86 -5.97 4.18
C MET A 337 22.56 -4.62 4.36
N PHE A 338 21.81 -3.61 4.80
CA PHE A 338 22.29 -2.28 5.20
C PHE A 338 21.98 -2.07 6.69
N SER A 339 22.58 -2.89 7.56
CA SER A 339 22.24 -2.95 8.99
C SER A 339 22.38 -1.62 9.73
N GLN A 340 23.25 -0.73 9.24
CA GLN A 340 23.45 0.62 9.78
C GLN A 340 22.27 1.57 9.52
N TRP A 341 21.31 1.19 8.67
CA TRP A 341 20.15 2.00 8.29
C TRP A 341 18.82 1.39 8.72
N GLN A 342 18.86 0.39 9.61
CA GLN A 342 17.63 -0.17 10.17
C GLN A 342 16.84 0.89 10.93
N GLY A 343 15.55 1.03 10.60
CA GLY A 343 14.66 2.04 11.14
C GLY A 343 14.63 3.33 10.34
N ASP A 344 15.60 3.59 9.46
CA ASP A 344 15.64 4.83 8.67
C ASP A 344 14.62 4.84 7.54
N ALA A 345 14.13 6.03 7.23
CA ALA A 345 13.26 6.26 6.09
C ALA A 345 14.05 6.52 4.81
N PHE A 346 13.58 5.95 3.69
CA PHE A 346 14.11 6.18 2.36
C PHE A 346 13.05 6.83 1.48
N ILE A 347 13.42 7.96 0.86
CA ILE A 347 12.54 8.78 0.02
C ILE A 347 13.13 8.84 -1.38
N PRO A 348 12.49 8.22 -2.39
CA PRO A 348 12.87 8.37 -3.79
C PRO A 348 12.38 9.74 -4.27
N THR A 349 13.20 10.46 -5.02
CA THR A 349 12.88 11.82 -5.45
C THR A 349 12.83 11.97 -6.96
N LEU A 350 11.83 12.72 -7.45
CA LEU A 350 11.61 12.94 -8.88
C LEU A 350 12.41 14.11 -9.41
N SER A 351 12.20 15.32 -8.89
CA SER A 351 12.96 16.50 -9.30
C SER A 351 14.36 16.53 -8.70
N GLY A 352 14.51 15.96 -7.51
CA GLY A 352 15.82 15.82 -6.86
C GLY A 352 16.72 14.78 -7.52
N GLN A 353 16.16 13.84 -8.30
CA GLN A 353 16.91 12.78 -9.01
C GLN A 353 17.80 11.94 -8.07
N ALA A 354 17.36 11.77 -6.84
CA ALA A 354 18.13 11.20 -5.75
C ALA A 354 17.35 10.16 -4.96
N LEU A 355 18.06 9.37 -4.19
CA LEU A 355 17.54 8.64 -3.06
C LEU A 355 17.97 9.36 -1.78
N ILE A 356 17.01 9.78 -0.97
CA ILE A 356 17.25 10.46 0.32
C ILE A 356 17.04 9.48 1.45
N ARG A 357 17.97 9.48 2.43
CA ARG A 357 17.80 8.80 3.71
C ARG A 357 17.48 9.84 4.80
N VAL A 358 16.56 9.49 5.65
CA VAL A 358 16.20 10.28 6.82
C VAL A 358 16.36 9.41 8.06
N ASP A 359 17.16 9.85 9.01
CA ASP A 359 17.31 9.20 10.32
C ASP A 359 16.00 9.37 11.10
N LEU A 360 15.37 8.27 11.49
CA LEU A 360 14.22 8.27 12.39
C LEU A 360 14.67 7.86 13.81
N ASP A 361 14.20 8.61 14.82
CA ASP A 361 14.44 8.34 16.23
C ASP A 361 13.13 8.47 17.01
N GLY A 362 12.41 7.35 17.14
CA GLY A 362 11.06 7.33 17.67
C GLY A 362 10.10 8.20 16.86
N THR A 363 9.70 9.33 17.40
CA THR A 363 8.79 10.28 16.73
C THR A 363 9.49 11.49 16.11
N ASP A 364 10.80 11.52 16.12
CA ASP A 364 11.62 12.58 15.53
C ASP A 364 12.34 12.10 14.27
N ALA A 365 12.72 13.04 13.42
CA ALA A 365 13.40 12.75 12.17
C ALA A 365 14.47 13.80 11.87
N ARG A 366 15.55 13.38 11.22
CA ARG A 366 16.65 14.26 10.80
C ARG A 366 17.07 13.90 9.38
N LYS A 367 17.41 14.93 8.59
CA LYS A 367 18.01 14.71 7.26
C LYS A 367 19.31 13.94 7.42
N GLY A 368 19.38 12.80 6.74
CA GLY A 368 20.55 11.97 6.62
C GLY A 368 21.25 12.18 5.27
N ASP A 369 21.57 11.07 4.59
CA ASP A 369 22.27 11.10 3.32
C ASP A 369 21.33 11.42 2.14
N GLU A 370 21.92 12.02 1.10
CA GLU A 370 21.28 12.22 -0.19
C GLU A 370 22.25 11.73 -1.28
N TRP A 371 21.80 10.76 -2.10
CA TRP A 371 22.59 10.16 -3.16
C TRP A 371 22.02 10.49 -4.52
N ASP A 372 22.74 11.30 -5.30
CA ASP A 372 22.38 11.63 -6.69
C ASP A 372 22.45 10.36 -7.56
N LEU A 373 21.29 9.94 -8.08
CA LEU A 373 21.16 8.80 -8.99
C LEU A 373 21.07 9.24 -10.46
N ARG A 374 21.01 10.54 -10.71
CA ARG A 374 20.87 11.17 -12.05
C ARG A 374 19.64 10.69 -12.80
N ASP A 375 18.66 10.19 -12.08
CA ASP A 375 17.40 9.70 -12.60
C ASP A 375 16.26 10.13 -11.66
N ARG A 376 15.11 10.43 -12.24
CA ARG A 376 13.89 10.63 -11.48
C ARG A 376 13.48 9.30 -10.85
N VAL A 377 13.49 9.20 -9.55
CA VAL A 377 13.17 7.97 -8.84
C VAL A 377 11.74 8.02 -8.33
N ARG A 378 10.90 7.07 -8.78
CA ARG A 378 9.48 7.00 -8.47
C ARG A 378 9.17 6.20 -7.22
N ALA A 379 9.85 5.07 -7.02
CA ALA A 379 9.56 4.18 -5.91
C ALA A 379 10.84 3.56 -5.36
N VAL A 380 10.82 3.24 -4.08
CA VAL A 380 11.81 2.42 -3.38
C VAL A 380 11.08 1.39 -2.54
N VAL A 381 11.52 0.14 -2.59
CA VAL A 381 11.05 -0.92 -1.70
C VAL A 381 12.22 -1.78 -1.24
N GLN A 382 12.06 -2.41 -0.10
CA GLN A 382 12.98 -3.42 0.40
C GLN A 382 12.61 -4.77 -0.20
N ALA A 383 13.60 -5.44 -0.80
CA ALA A 383 13.46 -6.81 -1.27
C ALA A 383 13.57 -7.81 -0.10
N PRO A 384 13.10 -9.06 -0.28
CA PRO A 384 13.18 -10.10 0.76
C PRO A 384 14.60 -10.39 1.25
N ASP A 385 15.62 -10.16 0.43
CA ASP A 385 17.04 -10.31 0.78
C ASP A 385 17.66 -9.07 1.43
N GLY A 386 16.88 -8.01 1.63
CA GLY A 386 17.30 -6.74 2.21
C GLY A 386 17.90 -5.74 1.21
N ALA A 387 18.00 -6.06 -0.07
CA ALA A 387 18.40 -5.10 -1.10
C ALA A 387 17.34 -4.00 -1.28
N LEU A 388 17.76 -2.82 -1.72
CA LEU A 388 16.82 -1.76 -2.11
C LEU A 388 16.49 -1.89 -3.60
N TRP A 389 15.21 -1.98 -3.91
CA TRP A 389 14.76 -1.96 -5.30
C TRP A 389 14.10 -0.63 -5.62
N LEU A 390 14.52 -0.04 -6.75
CA LEU A 390 14.04 1.26 -7.20
C LEU A 390 13.33 1.14 -8.55
N LEU A 391 12.30 1.97 -8.74
CA LEU A 391 11.77 2.27 -10.06
C LEU A 391 12.14 3.70 -10.44
N THR A 392 12.75 3.90 -11.62
CA THR A 392 12.89 5.24 -12.17
C THR A 392 11.63 5.62 -12.95
N ASP A 393 11.34 6.93 -13.02
CA ASP A 393 10.10 7.49 -13.56
C ASP A 393 10.15 7.66 -15.08
N GLY A 394 8.97 7.66 -15.72
CA GLY A 394 8.80 8.01 -17.13
C GLY A 394 8.89 6.83 -18.09
N SER A 395 8.78 7.16 -19.39
CA SER A 395 8.86 6.17 -20.46
C SER A 395 10.23 5.47 -20.47
N GLY A 396 10.22 4.14 -20.46
CA GLY A 396 11.44 3.34 -20.35
C GLY A 396 12.12 3.41 -18.99
N GLY A 397 11.36 3.69 -17.92
CA GLY A 397 11.83 3.66 -16.54
C GLY A 397 12.51 2.35 -16.19
N ARG A 398 13.56 2.41 -15.37
CA ARG A 398 14.38 1.25 -14.99
C ARG A 398 13.94 0.64 -13.68
N LEU A 399 14.07 -0.67 -13.60
CA LEU A 399 14.06 -1.40 -12.33
C LEU A 399 15.50 -1.64 -11.89
N LEU A 400 15.90 -1.05 -10.78
CA LEU A 400 17.26 -1.12 -10.25
C LEU A 400 17.25 -1.89 -8.92
N ARG A 401 18.28 -2.72 -8.72
CA ARG A 401 18.56 -3.37 -7.44
C ARG A 401 19.87 -2.81 -6.89
N LEU A 402 19.83 -2.28 -5.68
CA LEU A 402 20.98 -1.70 -4.97
C LEU A 402 21.41 -2.64 -3.86
N THR A 403 22.70 -2.94 -3.81
CA THR A 403 23.37 -3.69 -2.76
C THR A 403 24.55 -2.87 -2.24
N PRO A 404 25.13 -3.21 -1.08
CA PRO A 404 26.36 -2.56 -0.63
C PRO A 404 27.45 -2.67 -1.70
N ALA A 405 28.13 -1.55 -1.98
CA ALA A 405 29.32 -1.58 -2.82
C ALA A 405 30.42 -2.40 -2.11
N ALA A 406 31.08 -3.27 -2.85
CA ALA A 406 32.28 -3.91 -2.34
C ALA A 406 33.29 -2.82 -1.93
N GLY A 407 33.87 -2.96 -0.75
CA GLY A 407 34.85 -2.03 -0.19
C GLY A 407 36.14 -1.94 -1.01
#